data_a316e18d645c78349b46602629ea35a2
#
_entry.id   a316e18d645c78349b46602629ea35a2
#
_cell.length_a   1.000
_cell.length_b   1.000
_cell.length_c   1.000
_cell.angle_alpha   90.00
_cell.angle_beta   90.00
_cell.angle_gamma   90.00
#
_symmetry.space_group_name_H-M   'P 1'
#
loop_
_entity.id
_entity.type
_entity.pdbx_description
1 polymer ?
#
loop_
_entity_poly.entity_id
_entity_poly.type
_entity_poly.pdbx_seq_one_letter_code
_entity_poly.pdbx_strand_id
1 'polypeptide(L)'
;MSYLRDPGRGAERNIRRLAFKYVLIDDELYRRTAEDLLLKCLDSDQARVAMGEVHEGICGTHQSAPKMKWLLRRAGFYWPTMLFDCFIYYKGCEECQRFGDLQLVPAALMHPIIKPWPFRGWGLDFIGQISPPSSKGHRVMLVATDYFTK
;
A
#
# COMPACT_ATOMS: atom_id res chain seq x y z
N MET A 1 27.11 -0.69 -13.65
CA MET A 1 27.35 0.33 -14.73
C MET A 1 28.65 0.06 -15.49
N SER A 2 29.83 0.00 -14.84
CA SER A 2 31.13 -0.16 -15.53
C SER A 2 31.19 -1.34 -16.50
N TYR A 3 30.68 -2.50 -16.13
CA TYR A 3 30.64 -3.69 -17.00
C TYR A 3 29.74 -3.53 -18.24
N LEU A 4 28.63 -2.79 -18.14
CA LEU A 4 27.74 -2.53 -19.28
C LEU A 4 28.36 -1.54 -20.28
N ARG A 5 29.25 -0.65 -19.82
CA ARG A 5 30.01 0.29 -20.69
C ARG A 5 31.19 -0.39 -21.39
N ASP A 6 31.83 -1.32 -20.69
CA ASP A 6 33.02 -2.04 -21.24
C ASP A 6 32.96 -3.53 -20.83
N PRO A 7 32.26 -4.39 -21.61
CA PRO A 7 32.16 -5.82 -21.35
C PRO A 7 33.51 -6.58 -21.43
N GLY A 8 34.53 -5.99 -22.06
CA GLY A 8 35.88 -6.57 -22.17
C GLY A 8 36.66 -6.56 -20.86
N ARG A 9 36.26 -5.77 -19.90
CA ARG A 9 36.91 -5.56 -18.60
C ARG A 9 36.59 -6.63 -17.58
N GLY A 10 36.56 -7.87 -17.84
CA GLY A 10 36.32 -8.99 -16.93
C GLY A 10 35.49 -8.65 -15.68
N ALA A 11 34.38 -9.29 -15.48
CA ALA A 11 33.55 -9.11 -14.28
C ALA A 11 33.25 -10.46 -13.64
N GLU A 12 32.97 -10.47 -12.34
CA GLU A 12 32.52 -11.65 -11.62
C GLU A 12 31.29 -12.28 -12.28
N ARG A 13 31.15 -13.60 -12.17
CA ARG A 13 30.07 -14.38 -12.79
C ARG A 13 28.66 -13.82 -12.42
N ASN A 14 28.50 -13.36 -11.17
CA ASN A 14 27.23 -12.81 -10.70
C ASN A 14 26.89 -11.48 -11.39
N ILE A 15 27.88 -10.61 -11.59
CA ILE A 15 27.71 -9.33 -12.28
C ILE A 15 27.31 -9.57 -13.74
N ARG A 16 27.98 -10.53 -14.42
CA ARG A 16 27.62 -10.89 -15.80
C ARG A 16 26.20 -11.41 -15.91
N ARG A 17 25.74 -12.29 -14.97
CA ARG A 17 24.35 -12.78 -14.96
C ARG A 17 23.34 -11.66 -14.74
N LEU A 18 23.66 -10.72 -13.86
CA LEU A 18 22.79 -9.55 -13.62
C LEU A 18 22.74 -8.63 -14.83
N ALA A 19 23.88 -8.41 -15.51
CA ALA A 19 23.98 -7.54 -16.66
C ALA A 19 23.03 -7.94 -17.81
N PHE A 20 22.74 -9.22 -17.99
CA PHE A 20 21.77 -9.67 -19.00
C PHE A 20 20.34 -9.11 -18.81
N LYS A 21 20.01 -8.66 -17.61
CA LYS A 21 18.70 -8.07 -17.29
C LYS A 21 18.66 -6.57 -17.49
N TYR A 22 19.78 -5.95 -17.86
CA TYR A 22 19.90 -4.51 -17.97
C TYR A 22 20.50 -4.11 -19.32
N VAL A 23 20.14 -2.93 -19.79
CA VAL A 23 20.66 -2.33 -21.00
C VAL A 23 21.04 -0.87 -20.68
N LEU A 24 22.13 -0.39 -21.25
CA LEU A 24 22.54 1.00 -21.17
C LEU A 24 22.19 1.67 -22.51
N ILE A 25 21.40 2.73 -22.45
CA ILE A 25 20.99 3.55 -23.60
C ILE A 25 21.23 5.00 -23.23
N ASP A 26 22.02 5.73 -24.00
CA ASP A 26 22.34 7.15 -23.77
C ASP A 26 22.78 7.45 -22.32
N ASP A 27 23.65 6.61 -21.77
CA ASP A 27 24.15 6.65 -20.40
C ASP A 27 23.07 6.42 -19.31
N GLU A 28 21.84 6.10 -19.68
CA GLU A 28 20.76 5.73 -18.77
C GLU A 28 20.61 4.21 -18.67
N LEU A 29 20.39 3.72 -17.46
CA LEU A 29 20.22 2.29 -17.20
C LEU A 29 18.75 1.89 -17.32
N TYR A 30 18.49 0.86 -18.11
CA TYR A 30 17.17 0.26 -18.26
C TYR A 30 17.19 -1.20 -17.80
N ARG A 31 16.13 -1.62 -17.15
CA ARG A 31 15.89 -3.02 -16.83
C ARG A 31 14.95 -3.63 -17.86
N ARG A 32 15.35 -4.78 -18.42
CA ARG A 32 14.52 -5.58 -19.30
C ARG A 32 13.58 -6.46 -18.48
N THR A 33 12.29 -6.45 -18.79
CA THR A 33 11.29 -7.36 -18.22
C THR A 33 11.26 -8.69 -18.99
N ALA A 34 10.46 -9.66 -18.51
CA ALA A 34 10.26 -10.93 -19.21
C ALA A 34 9.52 -10.76 -20.56
N GLU A 35 8.75 -9.70 -20.69
CA GLU A 35 8.01 -9.33 -21.89
C GLU A 35 8.81 -8.39 -22.81
N ASP A 36 10.13 -8.33 -22.62
CA ASP A 36 11.07 -7.46 -23.36
C ASP A 36 10.81 -5.95 -23.26
N LEU A 37 9.99 -5.51 -22.29
CA LEU A 37 9.83 -4.09 -22.01
C LEU A 37 11.06 -3.53 -21.27
N LEU A 38 11.47 -2.32 -21.63
CA LEU A 38 12.55 -1.60 -20.97
C LEU A 38 11.97 -0.63 -19.93
N LEU A 39 12.36 -0.79 -18.67
CA LEU A 39 11.98 0.11 -17.58
C LEU A 39 13.21 0.93 -17.20
N LYS A 40 13.10 2.25 -17.21
CA LYS A 40 14.16 3.17 -16.78
C LYS A 40 14.47 2.96 -15.31
N CYS A 41 15.74 2.73 -14.99
CA CYS A 41 16.18 2.61 -13.62
C CYS A 41 16.39 3.99 -13.01
N LEU A 42 15.66 4.27 -11.93
CA LEU A 42 15.75 5.53 -11.20
C LEU A 42 16.73 5.41 -10.03
N ASP A 43 17.43 6.49 -9.72
CA ASP A 43 18.15 6.67 -8.47
C ASP A 43 17.17 7.05 -7.32
N SER A 44 17.70 7.25 -6.11
CA SER A 44 16.89 7.55 -4.93
C SER A 44 16.09 8.85 -5.04
N ASP A 45 16.71 9.89 -5.61
CA ASP A 45 16.07 11.21 -5.70
C ASP A 45 15.00 11.23 -6.79
N GLN A 46 15.30 10.65 -7.94
CA GLN A 46 14.34 10.45 -9.03
C GLN A 46 13.18 9.57 -8.59
N ALA A 47 13.44 8.50 -7.85
CA ALA A 47 12.41 7.61 -7.31
C ALA A 47 11.48 8.35 -6.35
N ARG A 48 12.02 9.21 -5.48
CA ARG A 48 11.24 10.04 -4.56
C ARG A 48 10.32 11.00 -5.31
N VAL A 49 10.82 11.69 -6.33
CA VAL A 49 10.01 12.58 -7.17
C VAL A 49 8.91 11.79 -7.88
N ALA A 50 9.25 10.66 -8.49
CA ALA A 50 8.27 9.82 -9.19
C ALA A 50 7.17 9.28 -8.25
N MET A 51 7.53 8.90 -7.01
CA MET A 51 6.54 8.51 -5.99
C MET A 51 5.62 9.66 -5.62
N GLY A 52 6.15 10.88 -5.44
CA GLY A 52 5.37 12.07 -5.15
C GLY A 52 4.35 12.37 -6.24
N GLU A 53 4.78 12.35 -7.50
CA GLU A 53 3.89 12.58 -8.65
C GLU A 53 2.73 11.58 -8.73
N VAL A 54 3.00 10.30 -8.44
CA VAL A 54 1.97 9.25 -8.47
C VAL A 54 1.05 9.33 -7.25
N HIS A 55 1.55 9.76 -6.09
CA HIS A 55 0.81 9.74 -4.84
C HIS A 55 0.05 11.05 -4.58
N GLU A 56 0.70 12.19 -4.77
CA GLU A 56 0.23 13.53 -4.41
C GLU A 56 0.09 14.47 -5.63
N GLY A 57 0.55 14.04 -6.82
CA GLY A 57 0.48 14.84 -8.03
C GLY A 57 -0.96 15.16 -8.46
N ILE A 58 -1.14 15.96 -9.52
CA ILE A 58 -2.43 16.46 -10.02
C ILE A 58 -3.47 15.33 -10.23
N CYS A 59 -3.00 14.14 -10.64
CA CYS A 59 -3.82 12.94 -10.79
C CYS A 59 -3.61 11.95 -9.64
N GLY A 60 -2.89 12.36 -8.58
CA GLY A 60 -2.65 11.54 -7.41
C GLY A 60 -3.91 11.39 -6.57
N THR A 61 -4.19 10.18 -6.13
CA THR A 61 -5.36 9.86 -5.30
C THR A 61 -4.93 9.16 -4.01
N HIS A 62 -3.76 9.51 -3.50
CA HIS A 62 -3.21 8.92 -2.27
C HIS A 62 -3.25 7.38 -2.28
N GLN A 63 -2.79 6.79 -3.38
CA GLN A 63 -2.86 5.36 -3.62
C GLN A 63 -2.01 4.57 -2.62
N SER A 64 -2.47 3.35 -2.30
CA SER A 64 -1.70 2.40 -1.49
C SER A 64 -0.37 2.01 -2.16
N ALA A 65 0.62 1.60 -1.36
CA ALA A 65 1.95 1.25 -1.85
C ALA A 65 1.98 0.21 -3.00
N PRO A 66 1.18 -0.88 -2.98
CA PRO A 66 1.11 -1.79 -4.12
C PRO A 66 0.58 -1.13 -5.40
N LYS A 67 -0.39 -0.23 -5.27
CA LYS A 67 -0.95 0.49 -6.41
C LYS A 67 0.04 1.52 -6.96
N MET A 68 0.75 2.25 -6.10
CA MET A 68 1.85 3.14 -6.49
C MET A 68 2.91 2.40 -7.30
N LYS A 69 3.39 1.25 -6.80
CA LYS A 69 4.34 0.39 -7.53
C LYS A 69 3.82 0.01 -8.91
N TRP A 70 2.55 -0.36 -9.01
CA TRP A 70 1.95 -0.75 -10.29
C TRP A 70 1.93 0.44 -11.27
N LEU A 71 1.52 1.63 -10.82
CA LEU A 71 1.50 2.85 -11.63
C LEU A 71 2.89 3.26 -12.09
N LEU A 72 3.88 3.23 -11.19
CA LEU A 72 5.28 3.54 -11.49
C LEU A 72 5.87 2.59 -12.54
N ARG A 73 5.58 1.28 -12.43
CA ARG A 73 6.00 0.31 -13.44
C ARG A 73 5.30 0.53 -14.78
N ARG A 74 4.04 0.87 -14.76
CA ARG A 74 3.27 1.20 -15.96
C ARG A 74 3.79 2.49 -16.62
N ALA A 75 4.28 3.45 -15.83
CA ALA A 75 4.96 4.65 -16.32
C ALA A 75 6.38 4.38 -16.87
N GLY A 76 6.86 3.13 -16.80
CA GLY A 76 8.15 2.74 -17.35
C GLY A 76 9.33 2.86 -16.38
N PHE A 77 9.08 2.95 -15.08
CA PHE A 77 10.14 3.11 -14.07
C PHE A 77 10.43 1.83 -13.28
N TYR A 78 11.65 1.71 -12.81
CA TYR A 78 12.09 0.60 -11.99
C TYR A 78 13.24 0.97 -11.04
N TRP A 79 13.22 0.43 -9.83
CA TRP A 79 14.36 0.28 -8.93
C TRP A 79 14.14 -0.93 -8.01
N PRO A 80 15.22 -1.52 -7.43
CA PRO A 80 15.11 -2.80 -6.70
C PRO A 80 14.19 -2.78 -5.49
N THR A 81 14.19 -1.69 -4.73
CA THR A 81 13.46 -1.52 -3.45
C THR A 81 12.08 -0.86 -3.62
N MET A 82 11.60 -0.71 -4.86
CA MET A 82 10.40 0.05 -5.23
C MET A 82 9.19 -0.21 -4.32
N LEU A 83 8.87 -1.47 -4.00
CA LEU A 83 7.72 -1.77 -3.15
C LEU A 83 7.92 -1.30 -1.72
N PHE A 84 9.11 -1.52 -1.17
CA PHE A 84 9.47 -1.11 0.18
C PHE A 84 9.45 0.42 0.31
N ASP A 85 10.04 1.13 -0.65
CA ASP A 85 10.08 2.59 -0.66
C ASP A 85 8.68 3.20 -0.81
N CYS A 86 7.81 2.61 -1.65
CA CYS A 86 6.40 2.99 -1.72
C CYS A 86 5.67 2.79 -0.38
N PHE A 87 5.99 1.74 0.39
CA PHE A 87 5.41 1.55 1.72
C PHE A 87 5.87 2.61 2.72
N ILE A 88 7.16 2.96 2.69
CA ILE A 88 7.69 4.03 3.56
C ILE A 88 7.03 5.37 3.20
N TYR A 89 6.96 5.68 1.90
CA TYR A 89 6.34 6.90 1.42
C TYR A 89 4.87 7.02 1.84
N TYR A 90 4.08 5.97 1.58
CA TYR A 90 2.66 5.90 1.96
C TYR A 90 2.45 6.06 3.46
N LYS A 91 3.27 5.38 4.29
CA LYS A 91 3.19 5.48 5.75
C LYS A 91 3.54 6.87 6.28
N GLY A 92 4.38 7.62 5.57
CA GLY A 92 4.77 8.98 5.94
C GLY A 92 3.76 10.05 5.51
N CYS A 93 2.78 9.73 4.68
CA CYS A 93 1.81 10.69 4.19
C CYS A 93 0.75 11.00 5.25
N GLU A 94 0.64 12.27 5.66
CA GLU A 94 -0.33 12.73 6.67
C GLU A 94 -1.77 12.50 6.21
N GLU A 95 -2.09 12.82 4.96
CA GLU A 95 -3.43 12.63 4.40
C GLU A 95 -3.86 11.16 4.40
N CYS A 96 -2.94 10.26 4.04
CA CYS A 96 -3.20 8.82 4.11
C CYS A 96 -3.43 8.33 5.54
N GLN A 97 -2.73 8.90 6.52
CA GLN A 97 -2.94 8.55 7.93
C GLN A 97 -4.25 9.11 8.48
N ARG A 98 -4.63 10.32 8.06
CA ARG A 98 -5.84 11.00 8.52
C ARG A 98 -7.12 10.37 7.95
N PHE A 99 -7.10 9.98 6.68
CA PHE A 99 -8.27 9.50 5.94
C PHE A 99 -8.21 8.02 5.54
N GLY A 100 -7.11 7.34 5.86
CA GLY A 100 -6.97 5.90 5.60
C GLY A 100 -7.86 5.06 6.50
N ASP A 101 -8.23 3.88 6.01
CA ASP A 101 -8.95 2.91 6.81
C ASP A 101 -8.16 2.55 8.08
N LEU A 102 -8.85 2.38 9.19
CA LEU A 102 -8.28 1.88 10.44
C LEU A 102 -7.59 0.54 10.15
N GLN A 103 -6.28 0.48 10.39
CA GLN A 103 -5.55 -0.78 10.26
C GLN A 103 -6.12 -1.78 11.25
N LEU A 104 -6.65 -2.88 10.73
CA LEU A 104 -7.13 -3.98 11.56
C LEU A 104 -5.98 -4.44 12.48
N VAL A 105 -6.19 -4.29 13.77
CA VAL A 105 -5.31 -4.88 14.77
C VAL A 105 -5.29 -6.40 14.55
N PRO A 106 -4.15 -7.09 14.64
CA PRO A 106 -4.11 -8.54 14.55
C PRO A 106 -5.16 -9.17 15.46
N ALA A 107 -5.87 -10.19 14.98
CA ALA A 107 -6.89 -10.85 15.74
C ALA A 107 -6.34 -11.29 17.09
N ALA A 108 -6.78 -10.64 18.16
CA ALA A 108 -6.48 -11.07 19.52
C ALA A 108 -7.44 -12.21 19.90
N LEU A 109 -6.97 -13.14 20.73
CA LEU A 109 -7.84 -14.16 21.32
C LEU A 109 -8.98 -13.46 22.05
N MET A 110 -10.21 -13.68 21.59
CA MET A 110 -11.39 -13.14 22.25
C MET A 110 -11.64 -13.91 23.54
N HIS A 111 -11.64 -13.20 24.67
CA HIS A 111 -12.05 -13.77 25.93
C HIS A 111 -13.57 -13.69 26.04
N PRO A 112 -14.29 -14.81 26.21
CA PRO A 112 -15.74 -14.79 26.37
C PRO A 112 -16.13 -14.04 27.65
N ILE A 113 -17.03 -13.08 27.53
CA ILE A 113 -17.64 -12.41 28.70
C ILE A 113 -18.75 -13.31 29.19
N ILE A 114 -18.48 -14.02 30.29
CA ILE A 114 -19.49 -14.89 30.94
C ILE A 114 -20.16 -14.12 32.08
N LYS A 115 -21.44 -13.96 31.97
CA LYS A 115 -22.26 -13.39 33.05
C LYS A 115 -23.19 -14.50 33.63
N PRO A 116 -23.08 -14.82 34.91
CA PRO A 116 -23.80 -15.95 35.50
C PRO A 116 -25.30 -15.69 35.75
N TRP A 117 -25.75 -14.44 35.59
CA TRP A 117 -27.13 -14.03 35.86
C TRP A 117 -27.68 -13.11 34.77
N PRO A 118 -28.98 -13.21 34.43
CA PRO A 118 -29.64 -12.28 33.51
C PRO A 118 -29.52 -10.82 33.97
N PHE A 119 -29.46 -9.92 33.00
CA PHE A 119 -29.46 -8.45 33.18
C PHE A 119 -28.26 -7.87 33.94
N ARG A 120 -27.20 -8.64 34.15
CA ARG A 120 -25.96 -8.19 34.80
C ARG A 120 -24.94 -7.57 33.85
N GLY A 121 -25.17 -7.65 32.56
CA GLY A 121 -24.26 -7.06 31.55
C GLY A 121 -24.93 -6.96 30.20
N TRP A 122 -24.84 -5.78 29.59
CA TRP A 122 -25.44 -5.46 28.31
C TRP A 122 -24.37 -5.10 27.30
N GLY A 123 -24.47 -5.65 26.10
CA GLY A 123 -23.78 -5.13 24.92
C GLY A 123 -24.66 -4.07 24.27
N LEU A 124 -24.11 -2.88 24.08
CA LEU A 124 -24.79 -1.78 23.39
C LEU A 124 -24.17 -1.58 22.04
N ASP A 125 -25.00 -1.54 21.00
CA ASP A 125 -24.54 -1.28 19.64
C ASP A 125 -25.46 -0.29 18.94
N PHE A 126 -24.91 0.50 18.00
CA PHE A 126 -25.68 1.46 17.23
C PHE A 126 -25.77 1.00 15.78
N ILE A 127 -26.99 0.81 15.30
CA ILE A 127 -27.26 0.65 13.88
C ILE A 127 -27.50 2.05 13.29
N GLY A 128 -26.55 2.56 12.55
CA GLY A 128 -26.64 3.90 11.91
C GLY A 128 -26.97 3.79 10.46
N GLN A 129 -27.04 4.77 9.77
CA GLN A 129 -28.15 5.68 9.35
C GLN A 129 -29.27 4.90 8.66
N ILE A 130 -30.45 4.83 9.25
CA ILE A 130 -31.64 4.25 8.62
C ILE A 130 -32.26 5.26 7.65
N SER A 131 -32.40 4.86 6.39
CA SER A 131 -33.05 5.66 5.36
C SER A 131 -34.18 4.86 4.70
N PRO A 132 -35.40 5.37 4.62
CA PRO A 132 -35.88 6.65 5.18
C PRO A 132 -35.92 6.64 6.70
N PRO A 133 -35.90 7.82 7.38
CA PRO A 133 -36.03 7.92 8.81
C PRO A 133 -37.43 7.40 9.27
N SER A 134 -37.53 6.98 10.52
CA SER A 134 -38.81 6.54 11.08
C SER A 134 -39.87 7.66 11.04
N SER A 135 -41.13 7.35 11.22
CA SER A 135 -42.23 8.33 11.27
C SER A 135 -42.03 9.44 12.33
N LYS A 136 -41.18 9.21 13.34
CA LYS A 136 -40.78 10.18 14.37
C LYS A 136 -39.41 10.86 14.08
N GLY A 137 -38.84 10.64 12.91
CA GLY A 137 -37.58 11.25 12.49
C GLY A 137 -36.30 10.57 13.01
N HIS A 138 -36.41 9.39 13.68
CA HIS A 138 -35.26 8.68 14.17
C HIS A 138 -34.46 8.07 13.00
N ARG A 139 -33.14 8.23 13.06
CA ARG A 139 -32.18 7.73 12.02
C ARG A 139 -31.19 6.70 12.55
N VAL A 140 -31.17 6.50 13.86
CA VAL A 140 -30.24 5.59 14.53
C VAL A 140 -31.03 4.71 15.46
N MET A 141 -30.70 3.43 15.51
CA MET A 141 -31.27 2.44 16.41
C MET A 141 -30.21 2.02 17.43
N LEU A 142 -30.51 2.07 18.70
CA LEU A 142 -29.73 1.47 19.76
C LEU A 142 -30.21 0.04 19.98
N VAL A 143 -29.32 -0.91 19.86
CA VAL A 143 -29.52 -2.32 20.18
C VAL A 143 -28.86 -2.62 21.51
N ALA A 144 -29.62 -3.18 22.45
CA ALA A 144 -29.13 -3.63 23.75
C ALA A 144 -29.31 -5.15 23.84
N THR A 145 -28.24 -5.89 23.92
CA THR A 145 -28.24 -7.36 24.03
C THR A 145 -27.72 -7.77 25.39
N ASP A 146 -28.53 -8.47 26.19
CA ASP A 146 -28.07 -9.05 27.44
C ASP A 146 -27.11 -10.21 27.20
N TYR A 147 -25.97 -10.21 27.89
CA TYR A 147 -24.93 -11.24 27.70
C TYR A 147 -25.31 -12.64 28.15
N PHE A 148 -26.35 -12.78 28.96
CA PHE A 148 -26.84 -14.07 29.47
C PHE A 148 -27.89 -14.68 28.55
N THR A 149 -28.92 -13.92 28.21
CA THR A 149 -30.07 -14.41 27.43
C THR A 149 -29.87 -14.37 25.92
N LYS A 150 -28.99 -13.46 25.44
CA LYS A 150 -28.74 -13.19 24.02
C LYS A 150 -29.97 -12.93 23.16
#